data_d7256120e5923f8e9fab4a3ca1661496
#
_entry.id   d7256120e5923f8e9fab4a3ca1661496
#
_cell.length_a   1.000
_cell.length_b   1.000
_cell.length_c   1.000
_cell.angle_alpha   90.00
_cell.angle_beta   90.00
_cell.angle_gamma   90.00
#
_symmetry.space_group_name_H-M   'P 1'
#
loop_
_entity.id
_entity.type
_entity.pdbx_description
1 polymer ?
#
loop_
_entity_poly.entity_id
_entity_poly.type
_entity_poly.pdbx_seq_one_letter_code
_entity_poly.pdbx_strand_id
1 'polypeptide(L)'
;MKRIEVLLLGILAVAVGLFGCYYFLVHERIDKVGPEFTVEEKLLEISVKDPEEVLMRGIKAIDDRDGDVTDSILVESIYGINSNQETTVTYAAFDNAGNVSKIQRQVRYKDYEPPRFEAYTTLCFAGGKKFDLLDYVGARDVLEGDIRRRVHATLVSDTENINAEANHEVRLQVTNSLGDTAELTIPVLVYSPDWYNASIKLSENLIYLERGERFNPRNYLETFVVRGDPIDISAAVPSDVSVEVENEVDTEVPGVYVVTFILSKSVNSVTHSGIAKLIVVVE
;
A
#
# COMPACT_ATOMS: atom_id res chain seq x y z
N MET A 1 4.76 45.96 -71.12
CA MET A 1 5.37 45.47 -69.86
C MET A 1 4.78 46.20 -68.64
N LYS A 2 4.89 47.50 -68.48
CA LYS A 2 4.40 48.24 -67.29
C LYS A 2 2.92 47.99 -66.88
N ARG A 3 1.99 47.77 -67.81
CA ARG A 3 0.57 47.54 -67.49
C ARG A 3 0.31 46.12 -66.83
N ILE A 4 1.05 45.10 -67.26
CA ILE A 4 0.93 43.75 -66.71
C ILE A 4 1.56 43.69 -65.30
N GLU A 5 2.65 44.40 -65.09
CA GLU A 5 3.31 44.50 -63.80
C GLU A 5 2.42 45.18 -62.74
N VAL A 6 1.71 46.27 -63.15
CA VAL A 6 0.73 46.93 -62.28
C VAL A 6 -0.46 46.03 -61.95
N LEU A 7 -0.96 45.26 -62.92
CA LEU A 7 -2.06 44.30 -62.71
C LEU A 7 -1.65 43.19 -61.74
N LEU A 8 -0.43 42.65 -61.90
CA LEU A 8 0.11 41.61 -61.00
C LEU A 8 0.31 42.13 -59.60
N LEU A 9 0.80 43.36 -59.42
CA LEU A 9 0.92 43.97 -58.12
C LEU A 9 -0.44 44.19 -57.43
N GLY A 10 -1.47 44.57 -58.21
CA GLY A 10 -2.85 44.73 -57.74
C GLY A 10 -3.43 43.37 -57.24
N ILE A 11 -3.24 42.31 -58.01
CA ILE A 11 -3.70 40.96 -57.63
C ILE A 11 -2.96 40.48 -56.38
N LEU A 12 -1.65 40.70 -56.27
CA LEU A 12 -0.86 40.37 -55.12
C LEU A 12 -1.33 41.12 -53.83
N ALA A 13 -1.58 42.43 -53.94
CA ALA A 13 -2.10 43.22 -52.85
C ALA A 13 -3.47 42.72 -52.36
N VAL A 14 -4.37 42.38 -53.25
CA VAL A 14 -5.69 41.79 -52.91
C VAL A 14 -5.51 40.42 -52.24
N ALA A 15 -4.64 39.55 -52.75
CA ALA A 15 -4.35 38.25 -52.18
C ALA A 15 -3.77 38.34 -50.79
N VAL A 16 -2.83 39.27 -50.55
CA VAL A 16 -2.25 39.52 -49.21
C VAL A 16 -3.31 40.11 -48.25
N GLY A 17 -4.18 40.98 -48.75
CA GLY A 17 -5.30 41.54 -47.94
C GLY A 17 -6.31 40.44 -47.52
N LEU A 18 -6.69 39.58 -48.48
CA LEU A 18 -7.58 38.46 -48.19
C LEU A 18 -6.93 37.41 -47.24
N PHE A 19 -5.66 37.14 -47.44
CA PHE A 19 -4.90 36.26 -46.53
C PHE A 19 -4.79 36.85 -45.14
N GLY A 20 -4.50 38.13 -45.03
CA GLY A 20 -4.44 38.82 -43.75
C GLY A 20 -5.78 38.85 -43.01
N CYS A 21 -6.88 39.12 -43.77
CA CYS A 21 -8.23 39.06 -43.21
C CYS A 21 -8.61 37.63 -42.78
N TYR A 22 -8.32 36.64 -43.63
CA TYR A 22 -8.53 35.22 -43.28
C TYR A 22 -7.72 34.79 -42.06
N TYR A 23 -6.44 35.14 -42.02
CA TYR A 23 -5.54 34.85 -40.87
C TYR A 23 -6.05 35.48 -39.60
N PHE A 24 -6.47 36.73 -39.62
CA PHE A 24 -7.02 37.44 -38.47
C PHE A 24 -8.33 36.80 -37.99
N LEU A 25 -9.26 36.50 -38.88
CA LEU A 25 -10.54 35.86 -38.54
C LEU A 25 -10.38 34.46 -37.99
N VAL A 26 -9.41 33.70 -38.51
CA VAL A 26 -9.14 32.36 -38.04
C VAL A 26 -8.42 32.40 -36.70
N HIS A 27 -7.47 33.36 -36.49
CA HIS A 27 -6.69 33.47 -35.27
C HIS A 27 -7.54 33.96 -34.10
N GLU A 28 -8.50 34.85 -34.32
CA GLU A 28 -9.46 35.25 -33.28
C GLU A 28 -10.49 34.17 -32.95
N ARG A 29 -10.69 33.18 -33.83
CA ARG A 29 -11.63 32.09 -33.57
C ARG A 29 -11.00 30.89 -32.83
N ILE A 30 -9.67 30.80 -32.77
CA ILE A 30 -8.98 29.75 -32.04
C ILE A 30 -8.99 30.09 -30.57
N ASP A 31 -9.67 29.26 -29.80
CA ASP A 31 -9.61 29.32 -28.34
C ASP A 31 -8.24 28.81 -27.86
N LYS A 32 -7.61 29.57 -26.98
CA LYS A 32 -6.29 29.25 -26.40
C LYS A 32 -6.29 29.39 -24.88
N VAL A 33 -7.42 29.72 -24.30
CA VAL A 33 -7.59 29.93 -22.87
C VAL A 33 -8.25 28.64 -22.33
N GLY A 34 -7.68 28.07 -21.31
CA GLY A 34 -8.30 26.91 -20.66
C GLY A 34 -9.21 27.34 -19.51
N PRO A 35 -10.04 26.41 -19.04
CA PRO A 35 -11.03 26.68 -17.99
C PRO A 35 -10.42 27.24 -16.70
N GLU A 36 -11.15 28.11 -16.01
CA GLU A 36 -10.79 28.65 -14.72
C GLU A 36 -11.47 27.84 -13.60
N PHE A 37 -10.66 27.38 -12.63
CA PHE A 37 -11.14 26.61 -11.49
C PHE A 37 -11.65 27.51 -10.36
N THR A 38 -12.76 27.08 -9.75
CA THR A 38 -13.25 27.62 -8.48
C THR A 38 -13.33 26.48 -7.45
N VAL A 39 -12.76 26.69 -6.27
CA VAL A 39 -12.73 25.72 -5.17
C VAL A 39 -13.35 26.34 -3.93
N GLU A 40 -14.39 25.72 -3.38
CA GLU A 40 -15.11 26.22 -2.20
C GLU A 40 -14.26 26.10 -0.92
N GLU A 41 -13.58 24.95 -0.76
CA GLU A 41 -12.74 24.66 0.42
C GLU A 41 -11.34 24.24 -0.02
N LYS A 42 -10.31 24.86 0.54
CA LYS A 42 -8.90 24.56 0.24
C LYS A 42 -8.46 23.19 0.78
N LEU A 43 -9.01 22.78 1.92
CA LEU A 43 -8.79 21.47 2.54
C LEU A 43 -10.11 20.70 2.53
N LEU A 44 -10.12 19.56 1.86
CA LEU A 44 -11.26 18.62 1.86
C LEU A 44 -10.98 17.52 2.86
N GLU A 45 -11.89 17.27 3.79
CA GLU A 45 -11.82 16.15 4.72
C GLU A 45 -12.76 15.03 4.29
N ILE A 46 -12.22 13.83 4.13
CA ILE A 46 -12.92 12.62 3.68
C ILE A 46 -12.50 11.40 4.50
N SER A 47 -13.25 10.31 4.37
CA SER A 47 -12.88 8.98 4.86
C SER A 47 -12.18 8.19 3.74
N VAL A 48 -11.29 7.26 4.11
CA VAL A 48 -10.74 6.28 3.16
C VAL A 48 -11.81 5.37 2.54
N LYS A 49 -13.02 5.33 3.14
CA LYS A 49 -14.18 4.56 2.68
C LYS A 49 -15.09 5.34 1.73
N ASP A 50 -14.86 6.66 1.62
CA ASP A 50 -15.64 7.48 0.70
C ASP A 50 -15.32 7.13 -0.75
N PRO A 51 -16.30 7.15 -1.66
CA PRO A 51 -16.06 6.92 -3.07
C PRO A 51 -15.24 8.07 -3.69
N GLU A 52 -14.52 7.79 -4.78
CA GLU A 52 -13.61 8.74 -5.44
C GLU A 52 -14.33 10.04 -5.87
N GLU A 53 -15.62 9.96 -6.20
CA GLU A 53 -16.43 11.10 -6.62
C GLU A 53 -16.49 12.20 -5.55
N VAL A 54 -16.27 11.86 -4.27
CA VAL A 54 -16.24 12.84 -3.16
C VAL A 54 -15.07 13.81 -3.32
N LEU A 55 -13.98 13.42 -3.98
CA LEU A 55 -12.86 14.30 -4.29
C LEU A 55 -13.27 15.50 -5.15
N MET A 56 -14.33 15.36 -5.97
CA MET A 56 -14.87 16.42 -6.83
C MET A 56 -15.76 17.44 -6.08
N ARG A 57 -16.07 17.19 -4.82
CA ARG A 57 -16.97 18.06 -4.04
C ARG A 57 -16.44 19.49 -3.92
N GLY A 58 -17.28 20.47 -4.31
CA GLY A 58 -16.97 21.88 -4.20
C GLY A 58 -15.92 22.39 -5.18
N ILE A 59 -15.70 21.69 -6.31
CA ILE A 59 -14.83 22.13 -7.41
C ILE A 59 -15.71 22.41 -8.63
N LYS A 60 -15.45 23.52 -9.31
CA LYS A 60 -16.08 23.89 -10.57
C LYS A 60 -15.04 24.39 -11.54
N ALA A 61 -15.29 24.23 -12.84
CA ALA A 61 -14.49 24.76 -13.91
C ALA A 61 -15.39 25.53 -14.88
N ILE A 62 -15.02 26.77 -15.18
CA ILE A 62 -15.76 27.64 -16.08
C ILE A 62 -14.80 28.16 -17.12
N ASP A 63 -15.22 28.02 -18.36
CA ASP A 63 -14.51 28.52 -19.53
C ASP A 63 -15.19 29.79 -20.05
N ASP A 64 -14.40 30.72 -20.61
CA ASP A 64 -14.91 32.00 -21.08
C ASP A 64 -15.77 31.89 -22.36
N ARG A 65 -15.63 30.80 -23.13
CA ARG A 65 -16.40 30.53 -24.35
C ARG A 65 -17.40 29.38 -24.22
N ASP A 66 -16.99 28.32 -23.54
CA ASP A 66 -17.79 27.10 -23.42
C ASP A 66 -18.71 27.13 -22.18
N GLY A 67 -18.47 28.07 -21.25
CA GLY A 67 -19.26 28.23 -20.03
C GLY A 67 -18.88 27.17 -18.99
N ASP A 68 -19.87 26.54 -18.38
CA ASP A 68 -19.65 25.53 -17.35
C ASP A 68 -19.17 24.21 -17.96
N VAL A 69 -17.90 23.89 -17.71
CA VAL A 69 -17.21 22.66 -18.13
C VAL A 69 -16.84 21.79 -16.93
N THR A 70 -17.56 21.93 -15.82
CA THR A 70 -17.32 21.17 -14.58
C THR A 70 -17.32 19.66 -14.79
N ASP A 71 -18.15 19.16 -15.72
CA ASP A 71 -18.21 17.73 -16.07
C ASP A 71 -16.92 17.21 -16.75
N SER A 72 -16.05 18.11 -17.24
CA SER A 72 -14.76 17.74 -17.82
C SER A 72 -13.67 17.51 -16.77
N ILE A 73 -13.93 17.85 -15.49
CA ILE A 73 -12.93 17.72 -14.43
C ILE A 73 -12.64 16.25 -14.17
N LEU A 74 -11.36 15.93 -14.08
CA LEU A 74 -10.88 14.61 -13.65
C LEU A 74 -9.76 14.76 -12.61
N VAL A 75 -9.58 13.74 -11.79
CA VAL A 75 -8.42 13.59 -10.91
C VAL A 75 -7.25 13.10 -11.78
N GLU A 76 -6.23 13.92 -11.91
CA GLU A 76 -5.03 13.57 -12.67
C GLU A 76 -4.05 12.75 -11.82
N SER A 77 -3.88 13.14 -10.57
CA SER A 77 -2.99 12.44 -9.63
C SER A 77 -3.34 12.72 -8.18
N ILE A 78 -3.05 11.74 -7.32
CA ILE A 78 -3.06 11.86 -5.87
C ILE A 78 -1.67 11.45 -5.42
N TYR A 79 -0.97 12.32 -4.68
CA TYR A 79 0.42 12.06 -4.33
C TYR A 79 0.82 12.70 -3.01
N GLY A 80 1.69 11.96 -2.30
CA GLY A 80 2.28 12.37 -1.04
C GLY A 80 1.25 12.37 0.09
N ILE A 81 1.58 11.71 1.18
CA ILE A 81 0.81 11.82 2.42
C ILE A 81 1.74 12.29 3.52
N ASN A 82 1.32 13.26 4.30
CA ASN A 82 2.10 13.82 5.39
C ASN A 82 1.63 13.27 6.75
N SER A 83 2.32 13.63 7.82
CA SER A 83 2.00 13.24 9.20
C SER A 83 0.61 13.72 9.69
N ASN A 84 -0.01 14.67 8.99
CA ASN A 84 -1.36 15.13 9.27
C ASN A 84 -2.42 14.36 8.46
N GLN A 85 -2.02 13.27 7.78
CA GLN A 85 -2.88 12.48 6.89
C GLN A 85 -3.40 13.28 5.68
N GLU A 86 -2.64 14.30 5.24
CA GLU A 86 -2.97 15.16 4.10
C GLU A 86 -2.20 14.74 2.87
N THR A 87 -2.91 14.66 1.75
CA THR A 87 -2.37 14.39 0.42
C THR A 87 -2.69 15.53 -0.53
N THR A 88 -1.93 15.66 -1.61
CA THR A 88 -2.18 16.64 -2.67
C THR A 88 -2.88 15.96 -3.84
N VAL A 89 -4.07 16.42 -4.16
CA VAL A 89 -4.84 15.98 -5.34
C VAL A 89 -4.70 17.03 -6.43
N THR A 90 -4.29 16.60 -7.63
CA THR A 90 -4.22 17.43 -8.83
C THR A 90 -5.42 17.14 -9.72
N TYR A 91 -6.15 18.19 -10.08
CA TYR A 91 -7.31 18.11 -11.00
C TYR A 91 -6.94 18.74 -12.33
N ALA A 92 -7.50 18.19 -13.40
CA ALA A 92 -7.43 18.76 -14.74
C ALA A 92 -8.85 18.98 -15.27
N ALA A 93 -9.08 20.08 -15.97
CA ALA A 93 -10.33 20.37 -16.69
C ALA A 93 -10.02 20.73 -18.14
N PHE A 94 -10.95 20.44 -19.03
CA PHE A 94 -10.81 20.60 -20.48
C PHE A 94 -11.98 21.41 -21.02
N ASP A 95 -11.69 22.29 -21.98
CA ASP A 95 -12.70 22.93 -22.83
C ASP A 95 -12.95 22.13 -24.12
N ASN A 96 -13.89 22.60 -24.96
CA ASN A 96 -14.17 21.98 -26.26
C ASN A 96 -13.07 22.21 -27.31
N ALA A 97 -12.20 23.20 -27.12
CA ALA A 97 -11.05 23.47 -27.98
C ALA A 97 -9.84 22.60 -27.63
N GLY A 98 -9.87 21.89 -26.49
CA GLY A 98 -8.82 21.00 -26.01
C GLY A 98 -7.76 21.74 -25.16
N ASN A 99 -8.03 22.96 -24.69
CA ASN A 99 -7.15 23.61 -23.71
C ASN A 99 -7.37 22.98 -22.33
N VAL A 100 -6.30 22.89 -21.56
CA VAL A 100 -6.27 22.19 -20.26
C VAL A 100 -5.82 23.16 -19.18
N SER A 101 -6.57 23.19 -18.10
CA SER A 101 -6.15 23.87 -16.87
C SER A 101 -6.00 22.86 -15.75
N LYS A 102 -5.13 23.15 -14.78
CA LYS A 102 -4.87 22.29 -13.63
C LYS A 102 -4.90 23.08 -12.32
N ILE A 103 -5.39 22.42 -11.27
CA ILE A 103 -5.35 22.96 -9.91
C ILE A 103 -4.97 21.87 -8.92
N GLN A 104 -4.38 22.27 -7.81
CA GLN A 104 -4.08 21.38 -6.69
C GLN A 104 -4.93 21.74 -5.47
N ARG A 105 -5.38 20.68 -4.75
CA ARG A 105 -6.13 20.81 -3.51
C ARG A 105 -5.57 19.87 -2.46
N GLN A 106 -5.54 20.30 -1.20
CA GLN A 106 -5.23 19.43 -0.08
C GLN A 106 -6.44 18.61 0.31
N VAL A 107 -6.22 17.31 0.52
CA VAL A 107 -7.25 16.37 0.97
C VAL A 107 -6.72 15.65 2.21
N ARG A 108 -7.49 15.61 3.30
CA ARG A 108 -7.18 14.89 4.52
C ARG A 108 -8.07 13.66 4.65
N TYR A 109 -7.44 12.50 4.83
CA TYR A 109 -8.14 11.28 5.20
C TYR A 109 -8.22 11.16 6.73
N LYS A 110 -9.44 11.19 7.29
CA LYS A 110 -9.67 11.18 8.76
C LYS A 110 -9.30 9.86 9.44
N ASP A 111 -9.33 8.76 8.68
CA ASP A 111 -9.18 7.39 9.13
C ASP A 111 -8.12 6.64 8.31
N TYR A 112 -7.10 7.36 7.87
CA TYR A 112 -5.95 6.76 7.18
C TYR A 112 -5.06 6.02 8.18
N GLU A 113 -4.67 4.82 7.81
CA GLU A 113 -3.65 4.04 8.48
C GLU A 113 -2.52 3.71 7.49
N PRO A 114 -1.25 3.79 7.91
CA PRO A 114 -0.12 3.37 7.08
C PRO A 114 -0.24 1.90 6.65
N PRO A 115 0.47 1.49 5.59
CA PRO A 115 0.52 0.09 5.21
C PRO A 115 0.97 -0.82 6.36
N ARG A 116 0.27 -1.95 6.56
CA ARG A 116 0.60 -2.96 7.58
C ARG A 116 1.04 -4.26 6.93
N PHE A 117 2.05 -4.91 7.52
CA PHE A 117 2.53 -6.22 7.06
C PHE A 117 1.62 -7.35 7.56
N GLU A 118 1.59 -8.43 6.80
CA GLU A 118 0.89 -9.66 7.12
C GLU A 118 1.87 -10.84 7.03
N ALA A 119 1.71 -11.84 7.89
CA ALA A 119 2.41 -13.13 7.80
C ALA A 119 1.39 -14.26 7.65
N TYR A 120 1.48 -15.04 6.58
CA TYR A 120 0.51 -16.09 6.25
C TYR A 120 0.78 -17.41 6.95
N THR A 121 1.95 -17.56 7.54
CA THR A 121 2.33 -18.71 8.36
C THR A 121 3.30 -18.27 9.44
N THR A 122 3.50 -19.12 10.45
CA THR A 122 4.63 -18.93 11.36
C THR A 122 5.93 -18.94 10.55
N LEU A 123 6.80 -17.95 10.75
CA LEU A 123 8.03 -17.81 9.98
C LEU A 123 9.14 -18.72 10.56
N CYS A 124 8.78 -20.00 10.73
CA CYS A 124 9.65 -21.07 11.21
C CYS A 124 9.72 -22.16 10.15
N PHE A 125 10.88 -22.35 9.52
CA PHE A 125 11.09 -23.26 8.40
C PHE A 125 12.05 -24.36 8.75
N ALA A 126 11.80 -25.58 8.23
CA ALA A 126 12.73 -26.69 8.38
C ALA A 126 13.94 -26.51 7.46
N GLY A 127 15.14 -26.63 8.00
CA GLY A 127 16.39 -26.59 7.26
C GLY A 127 16.46 -27.62 6.12
N GLY A 128 17.35 -27.40 5.18
CA GLY A 128 17.54 -28.26 4.01
C GLY A 128 16.54 -28.09 2.87
N LYS A 129 15.52 -27.22 3.04
CA LYS A 129 14.58 -26.85 1.97
C LYS A 129 14.75 -25.38 1.63
N LYS A 130 14.71 -25.06 0.33
CA LYS A 130 14.68 -23.67 -0.11
C LYS A 130 13.26 -23.12 -0.02
N PHE A 131 13.13 -21.88 0.42
CA PHE A 131 11.88 -21.14 0.43
C PHE A 131 12.14 -19.71 -0.05
N ASP A 132 11.11 -19.06 -0.57
CA ASP A 132 11.09 -17.61 -0.79
C ASP A 132 10.22 -16.97 0.30
N LEU A 133 10.81 -16.08 1.10
CA LEU A 133 10.08 -15.45 2.20
C LEU A 133 8.87 -14.65 1.70
N LEU A 134 8.93 -14.07 0.50
CA LEU A 134 7.85 -13.28 -0.08
C LEU A 134 6.58 -14.12 -0.39
N ASP A 135 6.68 -15.44 -0.43
CA ASP A 135 5.50 -16.32 -0.52
C ASP A 135 4.71 -16.37 0.81
N TYR A 136 5.34 -16.00 1.92
CA TYR A 136 4.79 -16.15 3.29
C TYR A 136 4.51 -14.84 4.00
N VAL A 137 4.88 -13.72 3.40
CA VAL A 137 4.61 -12.37 3.93
C VAL A 137 3.91 -11.51 2.89
N GLY A 138 3.18 -10.54 3.35
CA GLY A 138 2.50 -9.57 2.51
C GLY A 138 2.35 -8.24 3.20
N ALA A 139 1.61 -7.34 2.56
CA ALA A 139 1.21 -6.08 3.16
C ALA A 139 -0.16 -5.66 2.62
N ARG A 140 -0.89 -4.95 3.46
CA ARG A 140 -2.20 -4.38 3.15
C ARG A 140 -2.18 -2.88 3.41
N ASP A 141 -2.76 -2.15 2.48
CA ASP A 141 -3.00 -0.71 2.58
C ASP A 141 -4.49 -0.42 2.69
N VAL A 142 -4.86 0.59 3.45
CA VAL A 142 -6.27 0.92 3.71
C VAL A 142 -6.99 1.45 2.46
N LEU A 143 -6.26 2.08 1.52
CA LEU A 143 -6.80 2.62 0.27
C LEU A 143 -6.71 1.63 -0.90
N GLU A 144 -5.59 0.88 -1.00
CA GLU A 144 -5.29 0.03 -2.15
C GLU A 144 -5.60 -1.45 -1.90
N GLY A 145 -5.84 -1.85 -0.64
CA GLY A 145 -6.02 -3.25 -0.26
C GLY A 145 -4.72 -4.05 -0.26
N ASP A 146 -4.66 -5.15 -0.97
CA ASP A 146 -3.50 -6.05 -1.02
C ASP A 146 -2.36 -5.47 -1.88
N ILE A 147 -1.27 -5.08 -1.25
CA ILE A 147 -0.06 -4.55 -1.88
C ILE A 147 1.16 -5.47 -1.71
N ARG A 148 0.95 -6.78 -1.45
CA ARG A 148 2.03 -7.77 -1.24
C ARG A 148 3.12 -7.75 -2.31
N ARG A 149 2.78 -7.46 -3.57
CA ARG A 149 3.74 -7.42 -4.68
C ARG A 149 4.76 -6.29 -4.58
N ARG A 150 4.52 -5.30 -3.71
CA ARG A 150 5.43 -4.18 -3.45
C ARG A 150 6.30 -4.40 -2.21
N VAL A 151 6.13 -5.53 -1.51
CA VAL A 151 6.96 -5.86 -0.36
C VAL A 151 8.36 -6.21 -0.82
N HIS A 152 9.34 -5.57 -0.22
CA HIS A 152 10.76 -5.86 -0.36
C HIS A 152 11.28 -6.44 0.95
N ALA A 153 12.06 -7.51 0.84
CA ALA A 153 12.69 -8.17 1.99
C ALA A 153 14.22 -8.07 1.87
N THR A 154 14.87 -7.63 2.93
CA THR A 154 16.33 -7.53 3.01
C THR A 154 16.83 -8.25 4.25
N LEU A 155 17.73 -9.22 4.07
CA LEU A 155 18.37 -9.92 5.18
C LEU A 155 19.31 -8.96 5.91
N VAL A 156 19.10 -8.82 7.23
CA VAL A 156 19.88 -7.92 8.10
C VAL A 156 20.96 -8.67 8.86
N SER A 157 20.77 -9.99 9.08
CA SER A 157 21.72 -10.84 9.79
C SER A 157 23.02 -11.08 9.00
N ASP A 158 24.11 -11.37 9.70
CA ASP A 158 25.46 -11.56 9.14
C ASP A 158 25.60 -12.75 8.14
N THR A 159 24.55 -13.56 8.00
CA THR A 159 24.52 -14.69 7.07
C THR A 159 23.93 -14.24 5.73
N GLU A 160 24.63 -14.49 4.63
CA GLU A 160 24.15 -14.17 3.27
C GLU A 160 23.04 -15.13 2.76
N ASN A 161 22.73 -16.18 3.52
CA ASN A 161 21.80 -17.23 3.11
C ASN A 161 20.68 -17.43 4.12
N ILE A 162 19.50 -16.93 3.83
CA ILE A 162 18.29 -17.10 4.65
C ILE A 162 17.88 -18.57 4.85
N ASN A 163 18.32 -19.49 3.99
CA ASN A 163 18.00 -20.92 4.11
C ASN A 163 18.98 -21.68 5.03
N ALA A 164 19.98 -21.02 5.61
CA ALA A 164 20.86 -21.63 6.61
C ALA A 164 20.14 -21.77 7.95
N GLU A 165 20.41 -22.88 8.68
CA GLU A 165 19.86 -23.09 10.03
C GLU A 165 20.37 -22.01 10.99
N ALA A 166 19.49 -21.04 11.30
CA ALA A 166 19.76 -19.94 12.20
C ALA A 166 18.46 -19.15 12.52
N ASN A 167 18.56 -18.26 13.51
CA ASN A 167 17.63 -17.13 13.62
C ASN A 167 18.12 -16.00 12.72
N HIS A 168 17.32 -15.66 11.73
CA HIS A 168 17.58 -14.55 10.82
C HIS A 168 16.74 -13.34 11.20
N GLU A 169 17.25 -12.15 10.95
CA GLU A 169 16.48 -10.90 10.98
C GLU A 169 16.30 -10.42 9.55
N VAL A 170 15.07 -10.15 9.17
CA VAL A 170 14.71 -9.67 7.84
C VAL A 170 13.95 -8.37 7.98
N ARG A 171 14.44 -7.34 7.30
CA ARG A 171 13.72 -6.07 7.15
C ARG A 171 12.77 -6.17 5.98
N LEU A 172 11.51 -5.97 6.25
CA LEU A 172 10.45 -5.77 5.26
C LEU A 172 10.25 -4.28 5.04
N GLN A 173 10.05 -3.88 3.79
CA GLN A 173 9.70 -2.52 3.40
C GLN A 173 8.60 -2.56 2.35
N VAL A 174 7.63 -1.66 2.44
CA VAL A 174 6.56 -1.49 1.45
C VAL A 174 6.21 -0.02 1.32
N THR A 175 5.94 0.42 0.09
CA THR A 175 5.50 1.79 -0.20
C THR A 175 4.19 1.74 -0.98
N ASN A 176 3.17 2.47 -0.52
CA ASN A 176 1.89 2.58 -1.23
C ASN A 176 1.94 3.61 -2.37
N SER A 177 0.83 3.81 -3.09
CA SER A 177 0.76 4.77 -4.21
C SER A 177 0.84 6.23 -3.78
N LEU A 178 0.53 6.54 -2.52
CA LEU A 178 0.69 7.87 -1.96
C LEU A 178 2.14 8.19 -1.56
N GLY A 179 3.06 7.21 -1.68
CA GLY A 179 4.45 7.35 -1.27
C GLY A 179 4.68 7.12 0.23
N ASP A 180 3.66 6.67 0.98
CA ASP A 180 3.84 6.28 2.37
C ASP A 180 4.55 4.94 2.48
N THR A 181 5.56 4.88 3.34
CA THR A 181 6.45 3.72 3.48
C THR A 181 6.39 3.17 4.88
N ALA A 182 6.05 1.89 4.99
CA ALA A 182 6.15 1.13 6.22
C ALA A 182 7.40 0.23 6.19
N GLU A 183 8.04 0.10 7.35
CA GLU A 183 9.18 -0.80 7.57
C GLU A 183 8.94 -1.63 8.84
N LEU A 184 9.31 -2.92 8.77
CA LEU A 184 9.23 -3.84 9.90
C LEU A 184 10.39 -4.83 9.84
N THR A 185 11.13 -4.98 10.93
CA THR A 185 12.14 -6.04 11.06
C THR A 185 11.54 -7.22 11.80
N ILE A 186 11.57 -8.38 11.17
CA ILE A 186 10.95 -9.63 11.66
C ILE A 186 11.98 -10.73 11.82
N PRO A 187 11.82 -11.62 12.82
CA PRO A 187 12.62 -12.82 12.93
C PRO A 187 12.10 -13.92 11.99
N VAL A 188 13.02 -14.62 11.37
CA VAL A 188 12.78 -15.83 10.58
C VAL A 188 13.65 -16.94 11.13
N LEU A 189 13.04 -18.00 11.62
CA LEU A 189 13.74 -19.17 12.16
C LEU A 189 13.87 -20.27 11.09
N VAL A 190 15.09 -20.67 10.82
CA VAL A 190 15.36 -21.93 10.09
C VAL A 190 15.94 -22.92 11.08
N TYR A 191 15.19 -23.98 11.38
CA TYR A 191 15.52 -24.95 12.40
C TYR A 191 15.94 -26.28 11.81
N SER A 192 16.74 -27.07 12.58
CA SER A 192 17.05 -28.45 12.20
C SER A 192 15.83 -29.35 12.33
N PRO A 193 15.46 -30.11 11.27
CA PRO A 193 14.36 -31.08 11.31
C PRO A 193 14.52 -32.18 12.38
N ASP A 194 15.74 -32.38 12.87
CA ASP A 194 16.00 -33.33 13.95
C ASP A 194 15.44 -32.85 15.30
N TRP A 195 15.27 -31.54 15.48
CA TRP A 195 14.75 -30.94 16.72
C TRP A 195 13.22 -30.78 16.71
N TYR A 196 12.68 -30.37 15.53
CA TYR A 196 11.25 -30.10 15.38
C TYR A 196 10.70 -30.86 14.17
N ASN A 197 9.94 -31.93 14.47
CA ASN A 197 9.37 -32.86 13.48
C ASN A 197 7.83 -32.86 13.47
N ALA A 198 7.23 -31.91 14.21
CA ALA A 198 5.81 -31.60 14.23
C ALA A 198 5.60 -30.13 13.84
N SER A 199 4.38 -29.76 13.45
CA SER A 199 4.07 -28.39 13.08
C SER A 199 2.98 -27.79 13.94
N ILE A 200 3.08 -26.48 14.22
CA ILE A 200 2.09 -25.70 14.95
C ILE A 200 1.49 -24.70 13.97
N LYS A 201 0.16 -24.62 13.96
CA LYS A 201 -0.57 -23.58 13.25
C LYS A 201 -1.15 -22.60 14.25
N LEU A 202 -0.94 -21.33 13.99
CA LEU A 202 -1.53 -20.22 14.72
C LEU A 202 -2.70 -19.65 13.92
N SER A 203 -3.69 -19.06 14.61
CA SER A 203 -4.79 -18.32 13.95
C SER A 203 -4.29 -17.07 13.23
N GLU A 204 -3.28 -16.42 13.82
CA GLU A 204 -2.56 -15.29 13.25
C GLU A 204 -1.06 -15.44 13.52
N ASN A 205 -0.21 -14.91 12.63
CA ASN A 205 1.24 -15.09 12.75
C ASN A 205 1.98 -13.75 12.93
N LEU A 206 1.33 -12.65 12.61
CA LEU A 206 1.74 -11.27 12.85
C LEU A 206 0.51 -10.47 13.25
N ILE A 207 0.57 -9.81 14.39
CA ILE A 207 -0.53 -8.99 14.93
C ILE A 207 -0.04 -7.61 15.32
N TYR A 208 -0.97 -6.66 15.33
CA TYR A 208 -0.77 -5.30 15.81
C TYR A 208 -1.65 -5.10 17.04
N LEU A 209 -1.07 -4.54 18.09
CA LEU A 209 -1.75 -4.21 19.35
C LEU A 209 -1.62 -2.73 19.62
N GLU A 210 -2.70 -2.13 20.05
CA GLU A 210 -2.65 -0.79 20.63
C GLU A 210 -1.93 -0.81 21.98
N ARG A 211 -1.27 0.29 22.32
CA ARG A 211 -0.59 0.43 23.58
C ARG A 211 -1.54 0.15 24.77
N GLY A 212 -1.13 -0.73 25.69
CA GLY A 212 -1.90 -1.15 26.86
C GLY A 212 -3.02 -2.14 26.57
N GLU A 213 -3.14 -2.63 25.33
CA GLU A 213 -4.12 -3.64 24.97
C GLU A 213 -3.84 -4.96 25.69
N ARG A 214 -4.90 -5.67 26.10
CA ARG A 214 -4.77 -6.96 26.77
C ARG A 214 -4.35 -8.04 25.80
N PHE A 215 -3.24 -8.69 26.10
CA PHE A 215 -2.68 -9.73 25.26
C PHE A 215 -2.56 -11.06 26.03
N ASN A 216 -3.04 -12.15 25.40
CA ASN A 216 -2.80 -13.51 25.87
C ASN A 216 -2.36 -14.37 24.68
N PRO A 217 -1.09 -14.78 24.62
CA PRO A 217 -0.55 -15.50 23.48
C PRO A 217 -1.24 -16.84 23.20
N ARG A 218 -1.80 -17.51 24.23
CA ARG A 218 -2.49 -18.79 24.06
C ARG A 218 -3.74 -18.71 23.20
N ASN A 219 -4.34 -17.53 23.04
CA ASN A 219 -5.52 -17.31 22.21
C ASN A 219 -5.23 -17.48 20.70
N TYR A 220 -3.95 -17.50 20.30
CA TYR A 220 -3.53 -17.65 18.92
C TYR A 220 -3.15 -19.09 18.54
N LEU A 221 -3.13 -20.03 19.48
CA LEU A 221 -2.93 -21.45 19.19
C LEU A 221 -4.17 -22.02 18.46
N GLU A 222 -3.96 -22.67 17.32
CA GLU A 222 -5.07 -23.28 16.53
C GLU A 222 -4.92 -24.80 16.44
N THR A 223 -3.82 -25.29 15.84
CA THR A 223 -3.65 -26.72 15.56
C THR A 223 -2.21 -27.16 15.78
N PHE A 224 -2.05 -28.31 16.41
CA PHE A 224 -0.75 -29.01 16.51
C PHE A 224 -0.80 -30.29 15.67
N VAL A 225 0.09 -30.42 14.69
CA VAL A 225 0.11 -31.57 13.77
C VAL A 225 1.28 -32.46 14.10
N VAL A 226 0.98 -33.70 14.51
CA VAL A 226 1.96 -34.74 14.87
C VAL A 226 1.83 -35.91 13.92
N ARG A 227 2.89 -36.22 13.17
CA ARG A 227 2.91 -37.32 12.18
C ARG A 227 1.84 -37.20 11.08
N GLY A 228 1.37 -36.00 10.81
CA GLY A 228 0.29 -35.72 9.86
C GLY A 228 -1.11 -35.70 10.48
N ASP A 229 -1.26 -36.10 11.75
CA ASP A 229 -2.54 -36.05 12.47
C ASP A 229 -2.75 -34.71 13.14
N PRO A 230 -3.77 -33.93 12.78
CA PRO A 230 -4.07 -32.62 13.38
C PRO A 230 -4.75 -32.81 14.75
N ILE A 231 -4.30 -32.03 15.71
CA ILE A 231 -4.87 -31.93 17.05
C ILE A 231 -5.35 -30.49 17.21
N ASP A 232 -6.66 -30.31 17.39
CA ASP A 232 -7.22 -29.00 17.70
C ASP A 232 -6.82 -28.59 19.13
N ILE A 233 -6.18 -27.43 19.25
CA ILE A 233 -5.71 -26.87 20.52
C ILE A 233 -6.26 -25.46 20.75
N SER A 234 -7.21 -25.02 19.93
CA SER A 234 -7.77 -23.67 19.98
C SER A 234 -8.59 -23.40 21.24
N ALA A 235 -9.41 -24.34 21.67
CA ALA A 235 -10.24 -24.21 22.86
C ALA A 235 -9.53 -24.67 24.13
N ALA A 236 -8.79 -25.78 24.05
CA ALA A 236 -8.02 -26.35 25.16
C ALA A 236 -6.90 -27.25 24.67
N VAL A 237 -5.74 -27.20 25.31
CA VAL A 237 -4.65 -28.09 25.00
C VAL A 237 -4.88 -29.44 25.71
N PRO A 238 -4.85 -30.57 24.99
CA PRO A 238 -4.96 -31.92 25.60
C PRO A 238 -3.87 -32.15 26.66
N SER A 239 -4.19 -32.90 27.71
CA SER A 239 -3.27 -33.14 28.83
C SER A 239 -2.00 -33.94 28.49
N ASP A 240 -1.99 -34.62 27.33
CA ASP A 240 -0.85 -35.36 26.78
C ASP A 240 0.01 -34.50 25.81
N VAL A 241 -0.31 -33.22 25.65
CA VAL A 241 0.49 -32.22 24.91
C VAL A 241 1.12 -31.27 25.90
N SER A 242 2.44 -31.21 25.90
CA SER A 242 3.18 -30.18 26.64
C SER A 242 3.24 -28.87 25.84
N VAL A 243 3.01 -27.75 26.50
CA VAL A 243 3.09 -26.39 25.92
C VAL A 243 4.03 -25.53 26.72
N GLU A 244 5.09 -25.09 26.10
CA GLU A 244 6.00 -24.05 26.58
C GLU A 244 5.77 -22.77 25.78
N VAL A 245 5.68 -21.63 26.47
CA VAL A 245 5.46 -20.32 25.85
C VAL A 245 6.48 -19.34 26.41
N GLU A 246 7.39 -18.89 25.56
CA GLU A 246 8.29 -17.79 25.86
C GLU A 246 7.61 -16.49 25.40
N ASN A 247 7.30 -15.60 26.34
CA ASN A 247 6.59 -14.36 26.07
C ASN A 247 7.23 -13.20 26.84
N GLU A 248 7.81 -12.27 26.09
CA GLU A 248 8.41 -11.03 26.61
C GLU A 248 7.64 -9.76 26.14
N VAL A 249 6.40 -9.93 25.66
CA VAL A 249 5.59 -8.83 25.16
C VAL A 249 5.24 -7.89 26.30
N ASP A 250 5.67 -6.64 26.18
CA ASP A 250 5.23 -5.53 27.03
C ASP A 250 4.30 -4.63 26.21
N THR A 251 3.01 -4.72 26.44
CA THR A 251 2.01 -3.94 25.71
C THR A 251 2.03 -2.45 26.03
N GLU A 252 2.73 -2.02 27.11
CA GLU A 252 2.88 -0.61 27.44
C GLU A 252 4.01 0.07 26.67
N VAL A 253 4.88 -0.70 26.01
CA VAL A 253 6.06 -0.18 25.31
C VAL A 253 5.94 -0.48 23.82
N PRO A 254 5.84 0.55 22.96
CA PRO A 254 5.86 0.34 21.50
C PRO A 254 7.11 -0.39 21.03
N GLY A 255 6.93 -1.37 20.14
CA GLY A 255 8.03 -2.17 19.65
C GLY A 255 7.58 -3.45 18.94
N VAL A 256 8.55 -4.21 18.47
CA VAL A 256 8.32 -5.52 17.83
C VAL A 256 8.76 -6.60 18.79
N TYR A 257 7.85 -7.47 19.18
CA TYR A 257 8.05 -8.56 20.11
C TYR A 257 7.80 -9.90 19.43
N VAL A 258 8.33 -10.96 20.03
CA VAL A 258 8.15 -12.32 19.53
C VAL A 258 7.70 -13.21 20.68
N VAL A 259 6.61 -13.94 20.43
CA VAL A 259 6.21 -15.05 21.31
C VAL A 259 6.61 -16.36 20.66
N THR A 260 7.37 -17.19 21.36
CA THR A 260 7.76 -18.51 20.90
C THR A 260 6.89 -19.58 21.57
N PHE A 261 6.27 -20.45 20.78
CA PHE A 261 5.54 -21.61 21.23
C PHE A 261 6.34 -22.86 20.91
N ILE A 262 6.56 -23.72 21.91
CA ILE A 262 7.11 -25.06 21.71
C ILE A 262 6.10 -26.06 22.26
N LEU A 263 5.58 -26.89 21.37
CA LEU A 263 4.64 -27.95 21.72
C LEU A 263 5.28 -29.32 21.51
N SER A 264 5.02 -30.24 22.44
CA SER A 264 5.56 -31.59 22.38
C SER A 264 4.51 -32.62 22.78
N LYS A 265 4.54 -33.75 22.09
CA LYS A 265 3.70 -34.91 22.37
C LYS A 265 4.49 -36.21 22.16
N SER A 266 4.36 -37.16 23.10
CA SER A 266 4.94 -38.49 22.97
C SER A 266 3.96 -39.46 22.32
N VAL A 267 4.37 -40.11 21.25
CA VAL A 267 3.63 -41.15 20.56
C VAL A 267 4.52 -42.37 20.45
N ASN A 268 4.09 -43.49 21.01
CA ASN A 268 4.86 -44.76 21.03
C ASN A 268 6.30 -44.59 21.57
N SER A 269 6.45 -43.84 22.66
CA SER A 269 7.75 -43.54 23.32
C SER A 269 8.69 -42.64 22.50
N VAL A 270 8.23 -42.06 21.40
CA VAL A 270 8.95 -41.03 20.60
C VAL A 270 8.33 -39.69 20.86
N THR A 271 9.14 -38.72 21.26
CA THR A 271 8.66 -37.35 21.43
C THR A 271 8.72 -36.59 20.09
N HIS A 272 7.59 -35.99 19.74
CA HIS A 272 7.44 -35.12 18.58
C HIS A 272 7.28 -33.68 19.08
N SER A 273 8.11 -32.80 18.59
CA SER A 273 8.10 -31.38 18.98
C SER A 273 7.91 -30.49 17.77
N GLY A 274 7.18 -29.40 17.95
CA GLY A 274 7.00 -28.34 16.98
C GLY A 274 7.33 -26.97 17.59
N ILE A 275 7.71 -26.04 16.76
CA ILE A 275 7.99 -24.65 17.14
C ILE A 275 7.20 -23.69 16.24
N ALA A 276 6.66 -22.63 16.83
CA ALA A 276 6.03 -21.52 16.10
C ALA A 276 6.38 -20.20 16.76
N LYS A 277 6.43 -19.15 15.98
CA LYS A 277 6.64 -17.77 16.46
C LYS A 277 5.45 -16.91 16.03
N LEU A 278 4.89 -16.16 16.99
CA LEU A 278 3.94 -15.09 16.77
C LEU A 278 4.69 -13.76 16.87
N ILE A 279 4.61 -12.94 15.84
CA ILE A 279 5.18 -11.59 15.83
C ILE A 279 4.11 -10.63 16.33
N VAL A 280 4.46 -9.82 17.33
CA VAL A 280 3.56 -8.85 17.96
C VAL A 280 4.16 -7.46 17.80
N VAL A 281 3.45 -6.59 17.11
CA VAL A 281 3.81 -5.17 16.97
C VAL A 281 2.92 -4.39 17.93
N VAL A 282 3.53 -3.67 18.87
CA VAL A 282 2.82 -2.74 19.77
C VAL A 282 3.02 -1.32 19.22
N GLU A 283 1.91 -0.62 18.91
CA GLU A 283 1.90 0.74 18.34
C GLU A 283 1.74 1.86 19.38
#